data_ce823540ba1fe8a804cb8ed28028e772
#
_entry.id   ce823540ba1fe8a804cb8ed28028e772
#
_cell.length_a   1.000
_cell.length_b   1.000
_cell.length_c   1.000
_cell.angle_alpha   90.00
_cell.angle_beta   90.00
_cell.angle_gamma   90.00
#
_symmetry.space_group_name_H-M   'P 1'
#
loop_
_entity.id
_entity.type
_entity.pdbx_description
1 polymer ?
#
loop_
_entity_poly.entity_id
_entity_poly.type
_entity_poly.pdbx_seq_one_letter_code
_entity_poly.pdbx_strand_id
1 'polypeptide(L)'
;MKTQIKKDYDYIELWQELMKEQNGTIPRRLRDDQAEEDFWSSMVKKKASHKPDPYSMVVQQELIPLLNSNDHVLEIGPGWGNYTFAIADKVQKLTCIDSSKSIVQFLASQAAAKGVNNMELVCGKWESEKESERYDVVFGFNCFYRMHDIGNALLKMNKSANRLAITGMTTGPEKPHYMKLHQMGYNINLRRRDYIHILQILHQLGIMANCQIVKLQSKKTYSSHEQLIKDNTTKILDPHYNEQEVKRIINQYVTEQEGVYEYTYPFHAALMYWSPIINE
;
A
#
# COMPACT_ATOMS: atom_id res chain seq x y z
N MET A 1 40.93 -3.66 -23.00
CA MET A 1 39.76 -2.94 -22.48
C MET A 1 39.13 -3.86 -21.44
N LYS A 2 39.31 -3.61 -20.12
CA LYS A 2 38.67 -4.39 -19.07
C LYS A 2 37.21 -3.98 -19.05
N THR A 3 36.33 -4.86 -19.47
CA THR A 3 34.87 -4.69 -19.34
C THR A 3 34.60 -4.61 -17.84
N GLN A 4 34.22 -3.43 -17.35
CA GLN A 4 33.75 -3.25 -15.99
C GLN A 4 32.48 -4.09 -15.87
N ILE A 5 32.56 -5.20 -15.14
CA ILE A 5 31.41 -6.02 -14.78
C ILE A 5 30.44 -5.09 -14.04
N LYS A 6 29.25 -4.92 -14.57
CA LYS A 6 28.17 -4.20 -13.93
C LYS A 6 28.02 -4.75 -12.53
N LYS A 7 28.19 -3.94 -11.50
CA LYS A 7 27.96 -4.33 -10.12
C LYS A 7 26.50 -4.79 -10.05
N ASP A 8 26.27 -6.07 -9.81
CA ASP A 8 24.94 -6.60 -9.61
C ASP A 8 24.38 -5.95 -8.35
N TYR A 9 23.37 -5.08 -8.52
CA TYR A 9 22.68 -4.48 -7.39
C TYR A 9 21.73 -5.52 -6.80
N ASP A 10 21.85 -5.77 -5.50
CA ASP A 10 20.82 -6.53 -4.78
C ASP A 10 19.68 -5.59 -4.40
N TYR A 11 18.57 -5.70 -5.13
CA TYR A 11 17.38 -4.87 -4.90
C TYR A 11 16.63 -5.26 -3.62
N ILE A 12 16.84 -6.47 -3.09
CA ILE A 12 16.27 -6.91 -1.81
C ILE A 12 17.03 -6.20 -0.68
N GLU A 13 18.36 -6.17 -0.72
CA GLU A 13 19.16 -5.40 0.24
C GLU A 13 18.84 -3.90 0.17
N LEU A 14 18.72 -3.36 -1.03
CA LEU A 14 18.32 -1.96 -1.23
C LEU A 14 16.95 -1.67 -0.59
N TRP A 15 15.97 -2.57 -0.77
CA TRP A 15 14.66 -2.43 -0.13
C TRP A 15 14.76 -2.36 1.39
N GLN A 16 15.56 -3.25 1.99
CA GLN A 16 15.78 -3.31 3.43
C GLN A 16 16.44 -2.03 3.95
N GLU A 17 17.46 -1.51 3.25
CA GLU A 17 18.09 -0.22 3.58
C GLU A 17 17.11 0.95 3.48
N LEU A 18 16.26 0.96 2.47
CA LEU A 18 15.22 1.99 2.30
C LEU A 18 14.08 1.89 3.32
N MET A 19 13.97 0.78 4.08
CA MET A 19 13.04 0.65 5.20
C MET A 19 13.47 1.42 6.44
N LYS A 20 14.76 1.70 6.61
CA LYS A 20 15.28 2.45 7.73
C LYS A 20 14.85 3.92 7.66
N GLU A 21 14.65 4.53 8.80
CA GLU A 21 14.49 5.98 8.93
C GLU A 21 15.81 6.70 8.64
N GLN A 22 15.80 8.02 8.55
CA GLN A 22 17.02 8.82 8.28
C GLN A 22 18.12 8.63 9.32
N ASN A 23 17.75 8.30 10.56
CA ASN A 23 18.69 7.99 11.64
C ASN A 23 19.23 6.54 11.62
N GLY A 24 18.91 5.76 10.58
CA GLY A 24 19.30 4.37 10.40
C GLY A 24 18.48 3.36 11.21
N THR A 25 17.47 3.78 11.97
CA THR A 25 16.62 2.87 12.75
C THR A 25 15.48 2.30 11.92
N ILE A 26 15.06 1.08 12.22
CA ILE A 26 13.85 0.48 11.65
C ILE A 26 12.63 1.07 12.40
N PRO A 27 11.61 1.58 11.70
CA PRO A 27 10.40 2.09 12.32
C PRO A 27 9.78 1.10 13.32
N ARG A 28 9.30 1.61 14.47
CA ARG A 28 8.79 0.75 15.55
C ARG A 28 7.72 -0.24 15.06
N ARG A 29 6.77 0.19 14.25
CA ARG A 29 5.72 -0.66 13.71
C ARG A 29 6.20 -1.82 12.81
N LEU A 30 7.44 -1.79 12.31
CA LEU A 30 8.01 -2.87 11.52
C LEU A 30 8.67 -3.97 12.38
N ARG A 31 9.04 -3.65 13.64
CA ARG A 31 9.76 -4.55 14.56
C ARG A 31 8.98 -4.92 15.81
N ASP A 32 7.82 -4.32 16.03
CA ASP A 32 7.00 -4.46 17.23
C ASP A 32 5.55 -4.73 16.79
N ASP A 33 5.12 -5.99 16.92
CA ASP A 33 3.80 -6.44 16.50
C ASP A 33 2.68 -5.78 17.32
N GLN A 34 2.95 -5.50 18.60
CA GLN A 34 1.98 -4.81 19.44
C GLN A 34 1.77 -3.37 18.96
N ALA A 35 2.84 -2.68 18.55
CA ALA A 35 2.72 -1.33 17.99
C ALA A 35 1.93 -1.31 16.67
N GLU A 36 2.01 -2.38 15.90
CA GLU A 36 1.18 -2.54 14.69
C GLU A 36 -0.28 -2.80 15.03
N GLU A 37 -0.54 -3.71 15.95
CA GLU A 37 -1.89 -4.00 16.42
C GLU A 37 -2.55 -2.76 17.05
N ASP A 38 -1.83 -2.00 17.88
CA ASP A 38 -2.32 -0.76 18.51
C ASP A 38 -2.72 0.27 17.44
N PHE A 39 -1.91 0.39 16.39
CA PHE A 39 -2.23 1.28 15.27
C PHE A 39 -3.54 0.86 14.59
N TRP A 40 -3.68 -0.40 14.19
CA TRP A 40 -4.86 -0.88 13.50
C TRP A 40 -6.11 -0.85 14.39
N SER A 41 -5.99 -1.26 15.65
CA SER A 41 -7.06 -1.14 16.64
C SER A 41 -7.56 0.31 16.75
N SER A 42 -6.65 1.29 16.83
CA SER A 42 -6.99 2.71 16.86
C SER A 42 -7.69 3.17 15.57
N MET A 43 -7.26 2.68 14.42
CA MET A 43 -7.84 3.03 13.11
C MET A 43 -9.25 2.46 12.94
N VAL A 44 -9.45 1.18 13.31
CA VAL A 44 -10.74 0.50 13.21
C VAL A 44 -11.78 1.13 14.14
N LYS A 45 -11.41 1.50 15.38
CA LYS A 45 -12.31 2.18 16.34
C LYS A 45 -12.91 3.48 15.81
N LYS A 46 -12.23 4.14 14.87
CA LYS A 46 -12.71 5.38 14.22
C LYS A 46 -13.67 5.12 13.06
N LYS A 47 -13.84 3.84 12.65
CA LYS A 47 -14.68 3.45 11.52
C LYS A 47 -15.93 2.74 12.03
N ALA A 48 -17.09 3.42 11.96
CA ALA A 48 -18.39 2.84 12.36
C ALA A 48 -18.85 1.73 11.40
N SER A 49 -18.46 1.82 10.11
CA SER A 49 -18.80 0.83 9.08
C SER A 49 -17.73 0.79 8.00
N HIS A 50 -17.70 -0.32 7.25
CA HIS A 50 -16.84 -0.44 6.07
C HIS A 50 -17.25 0.56 4.99
N LYS A 51 -16.30 1.41 4.61
CA LYS A 51 -16.38 2.29 3.45
C LYS A 51 -15.00 2.31 2.78
N PRO A 52 -14.88 1.85 1.53
CA PRO A 52 -13.60 1.91 0.81
C PRO A 52 -13.10 3.34 0.67
N ASP A 53 -11.79 3.51 0.62
CA ASP A 53 -11.21 4.80 0.28
C ASP A 53 -11.56 5.15 -1.17
N PRO A 54 -11.89 6.41 -1.51
CA PRO A 54 -12.39 6.77 -2.84
C PRO A 54 -11.48 6.34 -4.00
N TYR A 55 -10.17 6.40 -3.80
CA TYR A 55 -9.20 5.97 -4.81
C TYR A 55 -9.24 4.46 -5.08
N SER A 56 -9.61 3.65 -4.09
CA SER A 56 -9.62 2.19 -4.24
C SER A 56 -10.67 1.73 -5.25
N MET A 57 -11.77 2.49 -5.39
CA MET A 57 -12.80 2.20 -6.40
C MET A 57 -12.26 2.31 -7.83
N VAL A 58 -11.33 3.25 -8.07
CA VAL A 58 -10.67 3.37 -9.39
C VAL A 58 -9.72 2.20 -9.62
N VAL A 59 -8.98 1.79 -8.60
CA VAL A 59 -8.08 0.61 -8.69
C VAL A 59 -8.90 -0.69 -8.86
N GLN A 60 -10.08 -0.80 -8.21
CA GLN A 60 -10.99 -1.95 -8.39
C GLN A 60 -11.42 -2.12 -9.86
N GLN A 61 -11.62 -1.03 -10.61
CA GLN A 61 -11.99 -1.10 -12.04
C GLN A 61 -10.92 -1.81 -12.88
N GLU A 62 -9.66 -1.75 -12.47
CA GLU A 62 -8.55 -2.43 -13.14
C GLU A 62 -8.29 -3.84 -12.56
N LEU A 63 -8.55 -4.02 -11.27
CA LEU A 63 -8.32 -5.30 -10.59
C LEU A 63 -9.40 -6.34 -10.90
N ILE A 64 -10.68 -5.96 -10.77
CA ILE A 64 -11.80 -6.92 -10.84
C ILE A 64 -11.88 -7.65 -12.19
N PRO A 65 -11.60 -7.02 -13.36
CA PRO A 65 -11.55 -7.73 -14.63
C PRO A 65 -10.50 -8.84 -14.74
N LEU A 66 -9.48 -8.84 -13.89
CA LEU A 66 -8.44 -9.88 -13.85
C LEU A 66 -8.90 -11.17 -13.13
N LEU A 67 -10.06 -11.10 -12.44
CA LEU A 67 -10.61 -12.20 -11.63
C LEU A 67 -11.74 -12.90 -12.35
N ASN A 68 -11.81 -14.24 -12.21
CA ASN A 68 -12.89 -15.08 -12.69
C ASN A 68 -13.89 -15.40 -11.58
N SER A 69 -15.14 -15.68 -11.92
CA SER A 69 -16.20 -15.96 -10.93
C SER A 69 -15.99 -17.27 -10.16
N ASN A 70 -15.22 -18.19 -10.69
CA ASN A 70 -14.89 -19.48 -10.05
C ASN A 70 -13.51 -19.48 -9.36
N ASP A 71 -12.82 -18.35 -9.31
CA ASP A 71 -11.53 -18.27 -8.63
C ASP A 71 -11.68 -18.47 -7.10
N HIS A 72 -10.69 -19.13 -6.50
CA HIS A 72 -10.34 -19.02 -5.10
C HIS A 72 -9.21 -18.00 -4.97
N VAL A 73 -9.47 -16.86 -4.35
CA VAL A 73 -8.51 -15.76 -4.20
C VAL A 73 -7.96 -15.72 -2.78
N LEU A 74 -6.65 -15.52 -2.65
CA LEU A 74 -6.01 -15.09 -1.39
C LEU A 74 -5.74 -13.60 -1.44
N GLU A 75 -6.27 -12.82 -0.48
CA GLU A 75 -5.92 -11.43 -0.26
C GLU A 75 -4.97 -11.28 0.93
N ILE A 76 -3.78 -10.73 0.68
CA ILE A 76 -2.73 -10.49 1.68
C ILE A 76 -2.85 -9.05 2.18
N GLY A 77 -2.98 -8.86 3.49
CA GLY A 77 -3.05 -7.56 4.13
C GLY A 77 -4.25 -6.72 3.67
N PRO A 78 -5.50 -7.22 3.81
CA PRO A 78 -6.71 -6.54 3.36
C PRO A 78 -6.93 -5.17 4.04
N GLY A 79 -6.32 -4.95 5.21
CA GLY A 79 -6.56 -3.77 6.03
C GLY A 79 -8.05 -3.62 6.34
N TRP A 80 -8.61 -2.42 6.22
CA TRP A 80 -10.05 -2.24 6.44
C TRP A 80 -10.94 -2.63 5.25
N GLY A 81 -10.42 -3.38 4.26
CA GLY A 81 -11.23 -3.99 3.21
C GLY A 81 -11.45 -3.12 1.97
N ASN A 82 -10.45 -2.35 1.56
CA ASN A 82 -10.55 -1.52 0.35
C ASN A 82 -10.89 -2.31 -0.91
N TYR A 83 -10.48 -3.57 -0.99
CA TYR A 83 -10.70 -4.45 -2.15
C TYR A 83 -11.54 -5.67 -1.78
N THR A 84 -11.47 -6.10 -0.54
CA THR A 84 -12.00 -7.36 0.00
C THR A 84 -13.43 -7.66 -0.41
N PHE A 85 -14.35 -6.71 -0.21
CA PHE A 85 -15.77 -6.95 -0.50
C PHE A 85 -16.07 -6.96 -2.00
N ALA A 86 -15.37 -6.15 -2.79
CA ALA A 86 -15.50 -6.17 -4.24
C ALA A 86 -14.93 -7.49 -4.84
N ILE A 87 -13.85 -8.02 -4.26
CA ILE A 87 -13.32 -9.34 -4.63
C ILE A 87 -14.30 -10.42 -4.22
N ALA A 88 -14.81 -10.42 -2.98
CA ALA A 88 -15.77 -11.43 -2.49
C ALA A 88 -17.05 -11.48 -3.34
N ASP A 89 -17.54 -10.34 -3.82
CA ASP A 89 -18.71 -10.26 -4.71
C ASP A 89 -18.44 -10.87 -6.09
N LYS A 90 -17.19 -10.89 -6.53
CA LYS A 90 -16.78 -11.35 -7.85
C LYS A 90 -16.46 -12.85 -7.91
N VAL A 91 -15.89 -13.43 -6.86
CA VAL A 91 -15.22 -14.73 -6.89
C VAL A 91 -15.97 -15.83 -6.13
N GLN A 92 -15.64 -17.09 -6.35
CA GLN A 92 -16.25 -18.23 -5.67
C GLN A 92 -15.88 -18.26 -4.18
N LYS A 93 -14.58 -18.03 -3.86
CA LYS A 93 -14.08 -18.04 -2.49
C LYS A 93 -12.99 -16.99 -2.33
N LEU A 94 -13.00 -16.27 -1.19
CA LEU A 94 -11.96 -15.34 -0.80
C LEU A 94 -11.38 -15.76 0.56
N THR A 95 -10.08 -15.98 0.62
CA THR A 95 -9.32 -16.10 1.87
C THR A 95 -8.56 -14.81 2.09
N CYS A 96 -8.67 -14.21 3.27
CA CYS A 96 -7.92 -13.00 3.64
C CYS A 96 -6.96 -13.32 4.78
N ILE A 97 -5.71 -12.90 4.67
CA ILE A 97 -4.72 -13.02 5.75
C ILE A 97 -4.24 -11.64 6.19
N ASP A 98 -4.35 -11.35 7.49
CA ASP A 98 -3.85 -10.12 8.10
C ASP A 98 -3.22 -10.40 9.46
N SER A 99 -2.12 -9.71 9.76
CA SER A 99 -1.42 -9.86 11.05
C SER A 99 -2.17 -9.21 12.21
N SER A 100 -3.08 -8.28 11.94
CA SER A 100 -3.85 -7.57 12.97
C SER A 100 -5.14 -8.30 13.31
N LYS A 101 -5.27 -8.71 14.58
CA LYS A 101 -6.50 -9.28 15.12
C LYS A 101 -7.68 -8.30 15.01
N SER A 102 -7.43 -7.01 15.23
CA SER A 102 -8.45 -5.96 15.10
C SER A 102 -9.00 -5.86 13.68
N ILE A 103 -8.15 -6.00 12.67
CA ILE A 103 -8.56 -6.02 11.26
C ILE A 103 -9.41 -7.25 10.96
N VAL A 104 -8.96 -8.44 11.35
CA VAL A 104 -9.68 -9.70 11.15
C VAL A 104 -11.08 -9.64 11.78
N GLN A 105 -11.19 -9.16 13.02
CA GLN A 105 -12.47 -8.99 13.72
C GLN A 105 -13.37 -7.96 13.04
N PHE A 106 -12.80 -6.85 12.59
CA PHE A 106 -13.56 -5.83 11.86
C PHE A 106 -14.12 -6.40 10.55
N LEU A 107 -13.30 -7.06 9.73
CA LEU A 107 -13.76 -7.66 8.48
C LEU A 107 -14.81 -8.75 8.70
N ALA A 108 -14.67 -9.58 9.75
CA ALA A 108 -15.68 -10.57 10.13
C ALA A 108 -17.03 -9.93 10.44
N SER A 109 -17.02 -8.86 11.25
CA SER A 109 -18.23 -8.13 11.58
C SER A 109 -18.91 -7.49 10.37
N GLN A 110 -18.09 -6.93 9.45
CA GLN A 110 -18.62 -6.31 8.22
C GLN A 110 -19.13 -7.35 7.22
N ALA A 111 -18.48 -8.52 7.11
CA ALA A 111 -18.94 -9.62 6.28
C ALA A 111 -20.31 -10.14 6.77
N ALA A 112 -20.47 -10.36 8.08
CA ALA A 112 -21.73 -10.76 8.67
C ALA A 112 -22.84 -9.71 8.42
N ALA A 113 -22.54 -8.42 8.62
CA ALA A 113 -23.50 -7.33 8.39
C ALA A 113 -23.93 -7.19 6.92
N LYS A 114 -23.08 -7.59 5.97
CA LYS A 114 -23.34 -7.56 4.51
C LYS A 114 -23.89 -8.88 3.96
N GLY A 115 -23.98 -9.95 4.77
CA GLY A 115 -24.40 -11.29 4.33
C GLY A 115 -23.39 -11.96 3.42
N VAL A 116 -22.10 -11.62 3.51
CA VAL A 116 -21.02 -12.24 2.71
C VAL A 116 -20.60 -13.55 3.35
N ASN A 117 -20.81 -14.67 2.66
CA ASN A 117 -20.64 -16.01 3.19
C ASN A 117 -19.47 -16.81 2.55
N ASN A 118 -18.79 -16.24 1.56
CA ASN A 118 -17.69 -16.87 0.82
C ASN A 118 -16.31 -16.38 1.25
N MET A 119 -16.21 -15.77 2.44
CA MET A 119 -14.97 -15.26 2.99
C MET A 119 -14.44 -16.12 4.13
N GLU A 120 -13.15 -16.42 4.08
CA GLU A 120 -12.37 -17.03 5.15
C GLU A 120 -11.34 -15.99 5.66
N LEU A 121 -11.23 -15.84 6.97
CA LEU A 121 -10.36 -14.82 7.59
C LEU A 121 -9.32 -15.50 8.47
N VAL A 122 -8.04 -15.27 8.15
CA VAL A 122 -6.88 -15.83 8.85
C VAL A 122 -6.13 -14.72 9.55
N CYS A 123 -5.90 -14.87 10.86
CA CYS A 123 -5.04 -13.97 11.62
C CYS A 123 -3.62 -14.51 11.62
N GLY A 124 -2.75 -13.91 10.82
CA GLY A 124 -1.37 -14.35 10.67
C GLY A 124 -0.53 -13.42 9.81
N LYS A 125 0.78 -13.57 9.92
CA LYS A 125 1.73 -12.84 9.06
C LYS A 125 1.98 -13.65 7.79
N TRP A 126 1.77 -13.04 6.65
CA TRP A 126 2.03 -13.69 5.36
C TRP A 126 3.42 -14.35 5.28
N GLU A 127 4.45 -13.65 5.75
CA GLU A 127 5.83 -14.13 5.69
C GLU A 127 6.05 -15.41 6.51
N SER A 128 5.32 -15.57 7.61
CA SER A 128 5.50 -16.66 8.59
C SER A 128 4.52 -17.82 8.39
N GLU A 129 3.43 -17.61 7.64
CA GLU A 129 2.46 -18.67 7.38
C GLU A 129 3.07 -19.81 6.56
N LYS A 130 2.64 -21.04 6.85
CA LYS A 130 3.08 -22.21 6.09
C LYS A 130 2.40 -22.20 4.70
N GLU A 131 3.13 -22.63 3.68
CA GLU A 131 2.59 -22.88 2.35
C GLU A 131 1.70 -24.14 2.44
N SER A 132 0.40 -23.96 2.72
CA SER A 132 -0.53 -25.10 2.92
C SER A 132 -1.51 -25.28 1.76
N GLU A 133 -1.84 -24.20 1.08
CA GLU A 133 -2.81 -24.19 -0.03
C GLU A 133 -2.31 -23.38 -1.21
N ARG A 134 -2.84 -23.72 -2.38
CA ARG A 134 -2.67 -22.93 -3.60
C ARG A 134 -4.00 -22.28 -3.96
N TYR A 135 -3.92 -21.08 -4.46
CA TYR A 135 -5.06 -20.24 -4.83
C TYR A 135 -5.01 -19.95 -6.33
N ASP A 136 -6.16 -19.77 -6.96
CA ASP A 136 -6.16 -19.37 -8.37
C ASP A 136 -5.50 -18.01 -8.55
N VAL A 137 -5.79 -17.08 -7.64
CA VAL A 137 -5.18 -15.74 -7.62
C VAL A 137 -4.67 -15.42 -6.22
N VAL A 138 -3.45 -14.86 -6.14
CA VAL A 138 -2.91 -14.27 -4.92
C VAL A 138 -2.76 -12.78 -5.13
N PHE A 139 -3.41 -11.98 -4.27
CA PHE A 139 -3.46 -10.53 -4.37
C PHE A 139 -2.98 -9.86 -3.09
N GLY A 140 -2.25 -8.73 -3.21
CA GLY A 140 -1.91 -7.87 -2.08
C GLY A 140 -1.66 -6.44 -2.53
N PHE A 141 -2.29 -5.48 -1.87
CA PHE A 141 -2.16 -4.07 -2.21
C PHE A 141 -1.80 -3.22 -0.99
N ASN A 142 -0.77 -2.38 -1.09
CA ASN A 142 -0.27 -1.54 0.00
C ASN A 142 0.08 -2.32 1.29
N CYS A 143 0.51 -3.58 1.19
CA CYS A 143 0.91 -4.41 2.33
C CYS A 143 2.41 -4.76 2.33
N PHE A 144 3.03 -4.94 1.18
CA PHE A 144 4.42 -5.39 1.05
C PHE A 144 5.45 -4.36 1.56
N TYR A 145 5.11 -3.09 1.63
CA TYR A 145 6.01 -2.04 2.13
C TYR A 145 6.46 -2.26 3.59
N ARG A 146 5.81 -3.15 4.31
CA ARG A 146 6.14 -3.53 5.69
C ARG A 146 6.97 -4.79 5.81
N MET A 147 7.07 -5.58 4.76
CA MET A 147 7.76 -6.87 4.77
C MET A 147 9.26 -6.65 4.59
N HIS A 148 10.04 -7.01 5.62
CA HIS A 148 11.50 -6.89 5.57
C HIS A 148 12.07 -7.93 4.60
N ASP A 149 11.58 -9.15 4.66
CA ASP A 149 11.95 -10.23 3.75
C ASP A 149 11.04 -10.24 2.50
N ILE A 150 11.11 -9.13 1.77
CA ILE A 150 10.28 -8.90 0.58
C ILE A 150 10.51 -9.95 -0.51
N GLY A 151 11.76 -10.42 -0.67
CA GLY A 151 12.12 -11.42 -1.68
C GLY A 151 11.36 -12.72 -1.45
N ASN A 152 11.43 -13.27 -0.25
CA ASN A 152 10.71 -14.49 0.10
C ASN A 152 9.19 -14.28 0.10
N ALA A 153 8.69 -13.12 0.50
CA ALA A 153 7.26 -12.82 0.44
C ALA A 153 6.71 -12.86 -1.00
N LEU A 154 7.44 -12.32 -1.97
CA LEU A 154 7.08 -12.33 -3.39
C LEU A 154 7.27 -13.72 -4.03
N LEU A 155 8.34 -14.44 -3.68
CA LEU A 155 8.51 -15.84 -4.12
C LEU A 155 7.39 -16.75 -3.60
N LYS A 156 7.00 -16.60 -2.34
CA LYS A 156 5.87 -17.33 -1.77
C LYS A 156 4.58 -16.98 -2.48
N MET A 157 4.36 -15.71 -2.81
CA MET A 157 3.22 -15.28 -3.61
C MET A 157 3.17 -15.98 -4.98
N ASN A 158 4.33 -16.06 -5.66
CA ASN A 158 4.48 -16.78 -6.92
C ASN A 158 4.15 -18.27 -6.78
N LYS A 159 4.64 -18.93 -5.74
CA LYS A 159 4.42 -20.36 -5.49
C LYS A 159 2.98 -20.69 -5.11
N SER A 160 2.32 -19.79 -4.34
CA SER A 160 0.96 -19.99 -3.85
C SER A 160 -0.12 -19.72 -4.91
N ALA A 161 0.21 -19.03 -6.00
CA ALA A 161 -0.73 -18.76 -7.08
C ALA A 161 -0.74 -19.91 -8.12
N ASN A 162 -1.92 -20.27 -8.63
CA ASN A 162 -2.07 -21.21 -9.75
C ASN A 162 -2.09 -20.50 -11.11
N ARG A 163 -2.78 -19.34 -11.17
CA ARG A 163 -3.05 -18.64 -12.41
C ARG A 163 -2.45 -17.25 -12.45
N LEU A 164 -2.59 -16.48 -11.37
CA LEU A 164 -2.21 -15.07 -11.36
C LEU A 164 -1.76 -14.63 -9.98
N ALA A 165 -0.62 -13.96 -9.91
CA ALA A 165 -0.20 -13.22 -8.75
C ALA A 165 -0.27 -11.73 -9.05
N ILE A 166 -0.82 -10.92 -8.12
CA ILE A 166 -1.04 -9.49 -8.28
C ILE A 166 -0.55 -8.77 -7.03
N THR A 167 0.43 -7.89 -7.17
CA THR A 167 0.82 -6.97 -6.12
C THR A 167 0.61 -5.52 -6.56
N GLY A 168 0.42 -4.62 -5.63
CA GLY A 168 0.27 -3.21 -5.98
C GLY A 168 0.51 -2.28 -4.82
N MET A 169 0.71 -1.02 -5.17
CA MET A 169 0.81 0.05 -4.18
C MET A 169 0.46 1.41 -4.77
N THR A 170 0.05 2.32 -3.90
CA THR A 170 -0.05 3.73 -4.26
C THR A 170 1.35 4.30 -4.47
N THR A 171 1.52 5.05 -5.56
CA THR A 171 2.79 5.55 -6.05
C THR A 171 2.66 6.98 -6.58
N GLY A 172 3.76 7.51 -7.08
CA GLY A 172 3.84 8.82 -7.68
C GLY A 172 4.55 9.84 -6.81
N PRO A 173 4.65 11.09 -7.28
CA PRO A 173 5.35 12.13 -6.54
C PRO A 173 4.67 12.37 -5.18
N GLU A 174 5.44 12.88 -4.25
CA GLU A 174 4.88 13.43 -3.01
C GLU A 174 3.87 14.53 -3.34
N LYS A 175 3.05 14.92 -2.34
CA LYS A 175 2.15 16.06 -2.49
C LYS A 175 2.90 17.24 -3.10
N PRO A 176 2.32 17.95 -4.08
CA PRO A 176 3.05 18.93 -4.88
C PRO A 176 3.70 20.05 -4.04
N HIS A 177 3.08 20.47 -2.94
CA HIS A 177 3.70 21.45 -2.04
C HIS A 177 4.99 20.94 -1.39
N TYR A 178 5.06 19.64 -1.01
CA TYR A 178 6.29 19.06 -0.46
C TYR A 178 7.41 18.99 -1.51
N MET A 179 7.07 18.66 -2.75
CA MET A 179 8.05 18.67 -3.85
C MET A 179 8.57 20.07 -4.09
N LYS A 180 7.69 21.09 -4.06
CA LYS A 180 8.09 22.49 -4.23
C LYS A 180 8.94 22.98 -3.08
N LEU A 181 8.58 22.68 -1.83
CA LEU A 181 9.38 23.04 -0.65
C LEU A 181 10.77 22.37 -0.70
N HIS A 182 10.83 21.09 -1.11
CA HIS A 182 12.11 20.39 -1.30
C HIS A 182 13.00 21.06 -2.34
N GLN A 183 12.44 21.48 -3.49
CA GLN A 183 13.17 22.24 -4.52
C GLN A 183 13.65 23.61 -4.01
N MET A 184 12.99 24.19 -3.02
CA MET A 184 13.39 25.43 -2.37
C MET A 184 14.44 25.23 -1.26
N GLY A 185 14.86 23.97 -1.00
CA GLY A 185 15.91 23.65 -0.04
C GLY A 185 15.41 23.23 1.34
N TYR A 186 14.09 23.10 1.55
CA TYR A 186 13.54 22.55 2.80
C TYR A 186 13.85 21.06 2.93
N ASN A 187 14.16 20.61 4.13
CA ASN A 187 14.37 19.19 4.42
C ASN A 187 13.02 18.49 4.59
N ILE A 188 12.62 17.72 3.57
CA ILE A 188 11.33 17.05 3.50
C ILE A 188 11.54 15.54 3.63
N ASN A 189 10.75 14.90 4.50
CA ASN A 189 10.69 13.44 4.60
C ASN A 189 9.98 12.83 3.38
N LEU A 190 10.72 12.70 2.28
CA LEU A 190 10.20 12.13 1.04
C LEU A 190 10.09 10.60 1.13
N ARG A 191 9.16 10.03 0.37
CA ARG A 191 9.03 8.58 0.23
C ARG A 191 10.31 8.00 -0.38
N ARG A 192 10.86 6.98 0.25
CA ARG A 192 12.10 6.33 -0.19
C ARG A 192 11.87 5.06 -1.01
N ARG A 193 10.73 4.38 -0.81
CA ARG A 193 10.35 3.15 -1.50
C ARG A 193 9.13 3.37 -2.38
N ASP A 194 9.15 2.76 -3.56
CA ASP A 194 8.07 2.87 -4.53
C ASP A 194 7.92 1.55 -5.31
N TYR A 195 6.89 1.44 -6.15
CA TYR A 195 6.59 0.27 -6.96
C TYR A 195 7.77 -0.19 -7.83
N ILE A 196 8.60 0.76 -8.30
CA ILE A 196 9.76 0.43 -9.13
C ILE A 196 10.74 -0.51 -8.42
N HIS A 197 10.90 -0.37 -7.09
CA HIS A 197 11.74 -1.28 -6.31
C HIS A 197 11.16 -2.69 -6.26
N ILE A 198 9.83 -2.83 -6.10
CA ILE A 198 9.15 -4.14 -6.16
C ILE A 198 9.33 -4.75 -7.55
N LEU A 199 9.19 -3.97 -8.61
CA LEU A 199 9.37 -4.43 -9.99
C LEU A 199 10.82 -4.90 -10.25
N GLN A 200 11.80 -4.20 -9.72
CA GLN A 200 13.21 -4.59 -9.79
C GLN A 200 13.49 -5.89 -9.01
N ILE A 201 12.89 -6.06 -7.83
CA ILE A 201 12.99 -7.29 -7.04
C ILE A 201 12.35 -8.45 -7.81
N LEU A 202 11.15 -8.28 -8.36
CA LEU A 202 10.50 -9.31 -9.19
C LEU A 202 11.41 -9.74 -10.34
N HIS A 203 11.99 -8.77 -11.05
CA HIS A 203 12.95 -9.05 -12.13
C HIS A 203 14.19 -9.79 -11.64
N GLN A 204 14.77 -9.39 -10.48
CA GLN A 204 15.92 -10.07 -9.85
C GLN A 204 15.59 -11.53 -9.49
N LEU A 205 14.34 -11.81 -9.10
CA LEU A 205 13.84 -13.13 -8.81
C LEU A 205 13.47 -13.96 -10.06
N GLY A 206 13.70 -13.43 -11.27
CA GLY A 206 13.35 -14.05 -12.54
C GLY A 206 11.86 -13.94 -12.90
N ILE A 207 11.10 -13.14 -12.19
CA ILE A 207 9.67 -12.95 -12.40
C ILE A 207 9.44 -11.77 -13.34
N MET A 208 8.87 -12.04 -14.53
CA MET A 208 8.54 -11.03 -15.53
C MET A 208 7.11 -10.53 -15.32
N ALA A 209 6.95 -9.49 -14.53
CA ALA A 209 5.65 -8.92 -14.21
C ALA A 209 5.26 -7.82 -15.21
N ASN A 210 3.97 -7.80 -15.58
CA ASN A 210 3.35 -6.63 -16.18
C ASN A 210 3.21 -5.53 -15.13
N CYS A 211 3.26 -4.27 -15.55
CA CYS A 211 3.04 -3.13 -14.67
C CYS A 211 2.05 -2.14 -15.31
N GLN A 212 0.93 -1.94 -14.65
CA GLN A 212 -0.10 -1.00 -15.08
C GLN A 212 -0.15 0.17 -14.11
N ILE A 213 -0.04 1.40 -14.63
CA ILE A 213 -0.14 2.62 -13.85
C ILE A 213 -1.56 3.17 -13.94
N VAL A 214 -2.22 3.28 -12.79
CA VAL A 214 -3.58 3.80 -12.64
C VAL A 214 -3.51 5.24 -12.15
N LYS A 215 -4.12 6.17 -12.89
CA LYS A 215 -4.19 7.58 -12.50
C LYS A 215 -5.24 7.78 -11.43
N LEU A 216 -4.87 8.44 -10.35
CA LEU A 216 -5.70 8.69 -9.19
C LEU A 216 -5.70 10.18 -8.83
N GLN A 217 -6.71 10.58 -8.09
CA GLN A 217 -6.81 11.92 -7.52
C GLN A 217 -7.15 11.83 -6.04
N SER A 218 -6.40 12.53 -5.22
CA SER A 218 -6.71 12.71 -3.81
C SER A 218 -7.43 14.03 -3.61
N LYS A 219 -8.52 13.98 -2.87
CA LYS A 219 -9.30 15.13 -2.44
C LYS A 219 -9.48 15.04 -0.92
N LYS A 220 -8.96 15.99 -0.19
CA LYS A 220 -9.11 16.05 1.26
C LYS A 220 -9.71 17.38 1.68
N THR A 221 -10.80 17.30 2.44
CA THR A 221 -11.53 18.47 2.94
C THR A 221 -11.18 18.71 4.41
N TYR A 222 -11.17 19.98 4.80
CA TYR A 222 -10.89 20.45 6.14
C TYR A 222 -11.89 21.52 6.54
N SER A 223 -12.35 21.48 7.79
CA SER A 223 -13.25 22.46 8.37
C SER A 223 -12.53 23.72 8.90
N SER A 224 -11.20 23.72 8.91
CA SER A 224 -10.40 24.88 9.28
C SER A 224 -9.08 24.92 8.52
N HIS A 225 -8.62 26.13 8.23
CA HIS A 225 -7.31 26.36 7.62
C HIS A 225 -6.15 25.90 8.52
N GLU A 226 -6.30 26.03 9.84
CA GLU A 226 -5.30 25.59 10.81
C GLU A 226 -5.07 24.08 10.71
N GLN A 227 -6.15 23.28 10.69
CA GLN A 227 -6.06 21.81 10.54
C GLN A 227 -5.45 21.44 9.19
N LEU A 228 -5.80 22.15 8.11
CA LEU A 228 -5.21 21.93 6.79
C LEU A 228 -3.69 22.14 6.83
N ILE A 229 -3.21 23.26 7.39
CA ILE A 229 -1.78 23.55 7.50
C ILE A 229 -1.08 22.50 8.37
N LYS A 230 -1.61 22.18 9.54
CA LYS A 230 -1.07 21.17 10.46
C LYS A 230 -0.88 19.81 9.76
N ASP A 231 -1.87 19.35 9.01
CA ASP A 231 -1.81 18.06 8.31
C ASP A 231 -0.84 18.07 7.11
N ASN A 232 -0.55 19.26 6.56
CA ASN A 232 0.29 19.41 5.39
C ASN A 232 1.70 19.98 5.70
N THR A 233 2.10 20.01 6.97
CA THR A 233 3.46 20.35 7.41
C THR A 233 4.19 19.18 8.08
N THR A 234 3.53 18.04 8.28
CA THR A 234 4.02 16.88 9.05
C THR A 234 5.28 16.23 8.48
N LYS A 235 5.63 16.49 7.22
CA LYS A 235 6.83 15.93 6.57
C LYS A 235 8.00 16.92 6.52
N ILE A 236 7.85 18.13 7.03
CA ILE A 236 8.96 19.11 7.14
C ILE A 236 9.80 18.70 8.36
N LEU A 237 11.08 18.45 8.12
CA LEU A 237 12.03 17.98 9.14
C LEU A 237 12.87 19.14 9.72
N ASP A 238 12.83 20.32 9.09
CA ASP A 238 13.51 21.50 9.64
C ASP A 238 12.87 21.89 10.96
N PRO A 239 13.66 22.03 12.05
CA PRO A 239 13.14 22.39 13.37
C PRO A 239 12.56 23.82 13.40
N HIS A 240 13.06 24.69 12.50
CA HIS A 240 12.59 26.04 12.28
C HIS A 240 12.46 26.31 10.79
N TYR A 241 11.34 26.81 10.36
CA TYR A 241 11.08 27.16 8.95
C TYR A 241 10.20 28.42 8.86
N ASN A 242 10.20 29.07 7.70
CA ASN A 242 9.34 30.22 7.43
C ASN A 242 7.88 29.78 7.25
N GLU A 243 7.09 29.87 8.34
CA GLU A 243 5.69 29.43 8.31
C GLU A 243 4.84 30.16 7.27
N GLN A 244 5.08 31.46 7.05
CA GLN A 244 4.31 32.27 6.08
C GLN A 244 4.58 31.77 4.65
N GLU A 245 5.83 31.46 4.34
CA GLU A 245 6.21 30.91 3.05
C GLU A 245 5.61 29.52 2.83
N VAL A 246 5.70 28.64 3.83
CA VAL A 246 5.12 27.28 3.77
C VAL A 246 3.60 27.36 3.57
N LYS A 247 2.89 28.20 4.34
CA LYS A 247 1.45 28.43 4.18
C LYS A 247 1.11 28.93 2.77
N ARG A 248 1.88 29.89 2.25
CA ARG A 248 1.71 30.41 0.88
C ARG A 248 1.85 29.33 -0.19
N ILE A 249 2.82 28.42 -0.02
CA ILE A 249 3.04 27.31 -0.96
C ILE A 249 1.90 26.28 -0.86
N ILE A 250 1.45 25.90 0.33
CA ILE A 250 0.33 24.98 0.53
C ILE A 250 -0.94 25.53 -0.11
N ASN A 251 -1.24 26.81 0.11
CA ASN A 251 -2.45 27.46 -0.39
C ASN A 251 -2.56 27.53 -1.92
N GLN A 252 -1.46 27.30 -2.67
CA GLN A 252 -1.52 27.20 -4.13
C GLN A 252 -2.29 25.96 -4.62
N TYR A 253 -2.52 24.97 -3.75
CA TYR A 253 -3.18 23.70 -4.03
C TYR A 253 -4.52 23.56 -3.29
N VAL A 254 -5.00 24.65 -2.71
CA VAL A 254 -6.22 24.69 -1.89
C VAL A 254 -7.28 25.55 -2.57
N THR A 255 -8.50 25.05 -2.59
CA THR A 255 -9.68 25.83 -2.88
C THR A 255 -10.51 25.99 -1.60
N GLU A 256 -11.12 27.15 -1.42
CA GLU A 256 -11.99 27.45 -0.29
C GLU A 256 -13.40 27.75 -0.81
N GLN A 257 -14.40 27.07 -0.23
CA GLN A 257 -15.80 27.33 -0.48
C GLN A 257 -16.58 27.27 0.83
N GLU A 258 -17.30 28.34 1.18
CA GLU A 258 -18.18 28.39 2.37
C GLU A 258 -17.50 27.95 3.68
N GLY A 259 -16.21 28.31 3.86
CA GLY A 259 -15.43 27.94 5.04
C GLY A 259 -14.90 26.50 5.04
N VAL A 260 -15.08 25.76 3.95
CA VAL A 260 -14.48 24.43 3.74
C VAL A 260 -13.27 24.57 2.84
N TYR A 261 -12.16 24.06 3.31
CA TYR A 261 -10.88 24.05 2.58
C TYR A 261 -10.67 22.69 1.93
N GLU A 262 -10.42 22.68 0.62
CA GLU A 262 -10.20 21.47 -0.15
C GLU A 262 -8.79 21.44 -0.71
N TYR A 263 -8.01 20.41 -0.35
CA TYR A 263 -6.69 20.14 -0.91
C TYR A 263 -6.78 18.97 -1.88
N THR A 264 -6.49 19.24 -3.16
CA THR A 264 -6.57 18.23 -4.23
C THR A 264 -5.22 18.07 -4.92
N TYR A 265 -4.82 16.82 -5.20
CA TYR A 265 -3.60 16.53 -5.95
C TYR A 265 -3.69 15.19 -6.69
N PRO A 266 -3.04 15.08 -7.87
CA PRO A 266 -2.93 13.81 -8.58
C PRO A 266 -1.89 12.90 -7.93
N PHE A 267 -2.15 11.60 -7.96
CA PHE A 267 -1.19 10.54 -7.62
C PHE A 267 -1.49 9.31 -8.48
N HIS A 268 -0.85 8.17 -8.21
CA HIS A 268 -1.03 6.96 -9.00
C HIS A 268 -1.12 5.74 -8.11
N ALA A 269 -1.61 4.63 -8.67
CA ALA A 269 -1.35 3.30 -8.20
C ALA A 269 -0.58 2.53 -9.28
N ALA A 270 0.26 1.61 -8.86
CA ALA A 270 0.87 0.62 -9.72
C ALA A 270 0.30 -0.76 -9.37
N LEU A 271 -0.26 -1.45 -10.36
CA LEU A 271 -0.62 -2.86 -10.30
C LEU A 271 0.44 -3.65 -11.06
N MET A 272 1.11 -4.57 -10.38
CA MET A 272 2.09 -5.48 -10.97
C MET A 272 1.52 -6.89 -10.92
N TYR A 273 1.43 -7.57 -12.06
CA TYR A 273 0.82 -8.89 -12.11
C TYR A 273 1.55 -9.81 -13.09
N TRP A 274 1.57 -11.10 -12.76
CA TRP A 274 2.27 -12.13 -13.53
C TRP A 274 1.62 -13.50 -13.41
N SER A 275 1.79 -14.32 -14.43
CA SER A 275 1.51 -15.75 -14.34
C SER A 275 2.62 -16.43 -13.53
N PRO A 276 2.28 -17.28 -12.55
CA PRO A 276 3.29 -17.95 -11.73
C PRO A 276 4.29 -18.74 -12.56
N ILE A 277 5.57 -18.62 -12.20
CA ILE A 277 6.63 -19.45 -12.79
C ILE A 277 6.65 -20.75 -12.01
N ILE A 278 6.27 -21.83 -12.67
CA ILE A 278 6.40 -23.19 -12.14
C ILE A 278 7.84 -23.62 -12.49
N ASN A 279 8.75 -23.59 -11.51
CA ASN A 279 10.03 -24.27 -11.68
C ASN A 279 9.76 -25.77 -11.55
N GLU A 280 9.93 -26.49 -12.63
CA GLU A 280 9.93 -27.96 -12.66
C GLU A 280 11.07 -28.54 -11.82
#